data_66001ff6b0143143bbec1538e14864b0
#
_entry.id   66001ff6b0143143bbec1538e14864b0
#
_cell.length_a   1.000
_cell.length_b   1.000
_cell.length_c   1.000
_cell.angle_alpha   90.00
_cell.angle_beta   90.00
_cell.angle_gamma   90.00
#
_symmetry.space_group_name_H-M   'P 1'
#
loop_
_entity.id
_entity.type
_entity.pdbx_description
1 polymer ?
#
loop_
_entity_poly.entity_id
_entity_poly.type
_entity_poly.pdbx_seq_one_letter_code
_entity_poly.pdbx_strand_id
1 'polypeptide(L)'
;EKQSLDKDFAKMTKFTSQGYGVIVGEYGVAQIKDERGRWVKKDGMEDWLSSVVQACDKYKYASFLWDCNTFFKKKKDADGNCVGFEDPAIAEVYKRK
;
A
#
# COMPACT_ATOMS: atom_id res chain seq x y z
N GLU A 1 -8.55 -5.45 -12.49
CA GLU A 1 -7.43 -5.43 -11.55
C GLU A 1 -7.85 -5.77 -10.12
N LYS A 2 -8.90 -5.13 -9.59
CA LYS A 2 -9.41 -5.44 -8.26
C LYS A 2 -9.89 -6.89 -8.16
N GLN A 3 -10.53 -7.39 -9.20
CA GLN A 3 -10.99 -8.77 -9.26
C GLN A 3 -9.83 -9.74 -9.29
N SER A 4 -8.77 -9.41 -10.02
CA SER A 4 -7.56 -10.21 -10.10
C SER A 4 -6.85 -10.27 -8.75
N LEU A 5 -6.75 -9.13 -8.07
CA LEU A 5 -6.16 -9.03 -6.73
C LEU A 5 -6.94 -9.86 -5.71
N ASP A 6 -8.27 -9.73 -5.71
CA ASP A 6 -9.13 -10.48 -4.81
C ASP A 6 -8.99 -11.99 -5.05
N LYS A 7 -8.96 -12.40 -6.32
CA LYS A 7 -8.81 -13.81 -6.72
C LYS A 7 -7.48 -14.38 -6.24
N ASP A 8 -6.41 -13.62 -6.38
CA ASP A 8 -5.09 -14.06 -5.93
C ASP A 8 -5.01 -14.14 -4.41
N PHE A 9 -5.60 -13.20 -3.71
CA PHE A 9 -5.65 -13.23 -2.24
C PHE A 9 -6.50 -14.38 -1.73
N ALA A 10 -7.61 -14.68 -2.41
CA ALA A 10 -8.48 -15.79 -2.04
C ALA A 10 -7.77 -17.15 -2.07
N LYS A 11 -6.75 -17.32 -2.92
CA LYS A 11 -5.97 -18.55 -3.00
C LYS A 11 -5.31 -18.94 -1.69
N MET A 12 -5.00 -17.95 -0.84
CA MET A 12 -4.33 -18.18 0.43
C MET A 12 -5.27 -18.57 1.56
N THR A 13 -6.59 -18.56 1.32
CA THR A 13 -7.58 -18.95 2.35
C THR A 13 -7.45 -20.41 2.77
N LYS A 14 -6.87 -21.25 1.93
CA LYS A 14 -6.58 -22.64 2.30
C LYS A 14 -5.64 -22.74 3.51
N PHE A 15 -4.78 -21.74 3.72
CA PHE A 15 -3.88 -21.69 4.87
C PHE A 15 -4.57 -21.06 6.08
N THR A 16 -5.31 -19.97 5.90
CA THR A 16 -6.00 -19.31 7.01
C THR A 16 -7.10 -20.17 7.59
N SER A 17 -7.77 -20.99 6.75
CA SER A 17 -8.79 -21.95 7.22
C SER A 17 -8.19 -23.05 8.09
N GLN A 18 -6.87 -23.27 8.03
CA GLN A 18 -6.16 -24.25 8.85
C GLN A 18 -5.51 -23.60 10.08
N GLY A 19 -5.76 -22.33 10.33
CA GLY A 19 -5.21 -21.63 11.48
C GLY A 19 -3.87 -20.92 11.24
N TYR A 20 -3.34 -20.94 10.02
CA TYR A 20 -2.11 -20.22 9.69
C TYR A 20 -2.39 -18.76 9.36
N GLY A 21 -1.49 -17.88 9.77
CA GLY A 21 -1.54 -16.48 9.36
C GLY A 21 -0.95 -16.29 7.96
N VAL A 22 -1.39 -15.23 7.25
CA VAL A 22 -0.84 -14.83 5.97
C VAL A 22 -0.37 -13.39 6.05
N ILE A 23 0.83 -13.13 5.55
CA ILE A 23 1.45 -11.81 5.54
C ILE A 23 1.72 -11.41 4.09
N VAL A 24 1.28 -10.20 3.71
CA VAL A 24 1.71 -9.54 2.48
C VAL A 24 2.97 -8.75 2.84
N GLY A 25 4.13 -9.36 2.66
CA GLY A 25 5.40 -8.87 3.17
C GLY A 25 5.88 -7.58 2.52
N GLU A 26 5.54 -7.36 1.26
CA GLU A 26 5.89 -6.16 0.52
C GLU A 26 4.82 -5.85 -0.52
N TYR A 27 4.42 -4.60 -0.60
CA TYR A 27 3.62 -4.10 -1.72
C TYR A 27 3.85 -2.61 -1.87
N GLY A 28 3.65 -2.10 -3.07
CA GLY A 28 3.80 -0.68 -3.33
C GLY A 28 3.67 -0.36 -4.81
N VAL A 29 3.65 0.92 -5.12
CA VAL A 29 3.61 1.43 -6.49
C VAL A 29 4.73 2.44 -6.64
N ALA A 30 5.65 2.16 -7.58
CA ALA A 30 6.76 3.06 -7.84
C ALA A 30 6.26 4.39 -8.43
N GLN A 31 6.90 5.48 -8.03
CA GLN A 31 6.70 6.76 -8.69
C GLN A 31 7.27 6.71 -10.11
N ILE A 32 6.76 7.58 -10.97
CA ILE A 32 7.26 7.74 -12.34
C ILE A 32 7.85 9.14 -12.51
N LYS A 33 8.64 9.34 -13.55
CA LYS A 33 9.15 10.67 -13.89
C LYS A 33 8.18 11.38 -14.84
N ASP A 34 7.93 12.66 -14.56
CA ASP A 34 7.17 13.51 -15.47
C ASP A 34 8.07 14.01 -16.61
N GLU A 35 7.51 14.86 -17.48
CA GLU A 35 8.23 15.44 -18.62
C GLU A 35 9.44 16.28 -18.22
N ARG A 36 9.44 16.80 -16.99
CA ARG A 36 10.54 17.62 -16.43
C ARG A 36 11.55 16.79 -15.63
N GLY A 37 11.39 15.46 -15.64
CA GLY A 37 12.27 14.56 -14.89
C GLY A 37 12.00 14.51 -13.38
N ARG A 38 10.87 15.05 -12.92
CA ARG A 38 10.51 15.02 -11.50
C ARG A 38 9.79 13.73 -11.16
N TRP A 39 10.07 13.19 -9.99
CA TRP A 39 9.37 12.03 -9.49
C TRP A 39 7.96 12.41 -9.05
N VAL A 40 6.97 11.77 -9.64
CA VAL A 40 5.56 12.03 -9.36
C VAL A 40 4.80 10.73 -9.15
N LYS A 41 3.67 10.84 -8.45
CA LYS A 41 2.80 9.72 -8.21
C LYS A 41 2.20 9.21 -9.53
N LYS A 42 2.19 7.89 -9.71
CA LYS A 42 1.52 7.27 -10.86
C LYS A 42 0.00 7.37 -10.68
N ASP A 43 -0.71 7.65 -11.76
CA ASP A 43 -2.17 7.73 -11.74
C ASP A 43 -2.79 6.42 -11.23
N GLY A 44 -3.78 6.54 -10.34
CA GLY A 44 -4.45 5.39 -9.76
C GLY A 44 -3.71 4.74 -8.59
N MET A 45 -2.59 5.29 -8.17
CA MET A 45 -1.79 4.74 -7.07
C MET A 45 -2.60 4.58 -5.79
N GLU A 46 -3.31 5.62 -5.37
CA GLU A 46 -4.11 5.58 -4.14
C GLU A 46 -5.26 4.58 -4.23
N ASP A 47 -5.86 4.42 -5.39
CA ASP A 47 -6.92 3.42 -5.60
C ASP A 47 -6.36 2.01 -5.51
N TRP A 48 -5.18 1.78 -6.08
CA TRP A 48 -4.53 0.49 -6.01
C TRP A 48 -4.12 0.15 -4.57
N LEU A 49 -3.51 1.09 -3.85
CA LEU A 49 -3.13 0.91 -2.45
C LEU A 49 -4.36 0.63 -1.59
N SER A 50 -5.43 1.38 -1.80
CA SER A 50 -6.70 1.17 -1.10
C SER A 50 -7.26 -0.23 -1.36
N SER A 51 -7.16 -0.70 -2.60
CA SER A 51 -7.62 -2.05 -2.97
C SER A 51 -6.85 -3.14 -2.25
N VAL A 52 -5.51 -2.97 -2.11
CA VAL A 52 -4.68 -3.93 -1.37
C VAL A 52 -5.06 -3.93 0.11
N VAL A 53 -5.20 -2.76 0.72
CA VAL A 53 -5.57 -2.64 2.13
C VAL A 53 -6.94 -3.27 2.39
N GLN A 54 -7.92 -3.00 1.53
CA GLN A 54 -9.25 -3.58 1.65
C GLN A 54 -9.24 -5.10 1.50
N ALA A 55 -8.46 -5.62 0.57
CA ALA A 55 -8.31 -7.06 0.39
C ALA A 55 -7.66 -7.72 1.60
N CYS A 56 -6.63 -7.10 2.17
CA CYS A 56 -5.99 -7.59 3.39
C CYS A 56 -6.98 -7.59 4.57
N ASP A 57 -7.78 -6.55 4.71
CA ASP A 57 -8.80 -6.48 5.75
C ASP A 57 -9.87 -7.55 5.57
N LYS A 58 -10.31 -7.77 4.33
CA LYS A 58 -11.32 -8.77 3.99
C LYS A 58 -10.87 -10.19 4.36
N TYR A 59 -9.63 -10.52 4.08
CA TYR A 59 -9.09 -11.86 4.33
C TYR A 59 -8.32 -11.95 5.64
N LYS A 60 -8.22 -10.86 6.40
CA LYS A 60 -7.48 -10.77 7.66
C LYS A 60 -6.00 -11.09 7.50
N TYR A 61 -5.41 -10.59 6.42
CA TYR A 61 -3.97 -10.68 6.18
C TYR A 61 -3.28 -9.44 6.76
N ALA A 62 -2.09 -9.62 7.31
CA ALA A 62 -1.24 -8.50 7.68
C ALA A 62 -0.54 -7.96 6.43
N SER A 63 -0.43 -6.64 6.30
CA SER A 63 0.20 -6.00 5.14
C SER A 63 1.31 -5.05 5.56
N PHE A 64 2.37 -4.98 4.73
CA PHE A 64 3.53 -4.12 4.96
C PHE A 64 3.82 -3.33 3.69
N LEU A 65 3.54 -2.03 3.73
CA LEU A 65 3.83 -1.13 2.63
C LEU A 65 5.35 -1.02 2.44
N TRP A 66 5.82 -1.30 1.22
CA TRP A 66 7.24 -1.18 0.90
C TRP A 66 7.64 0.27 0.71
N ASP A 67 8.71 0.67 1.36
CA ASP A 67 9.31 1.99 1.24
C ASP A 67 10.78 1.88 0.88
N CYS A 68 11.12 2.32 -0.33
CA CYS A 68 12.51 2.44 -0.78
C CYS A 68 12.83 3.88 -1.17
N ASN A 69 12.15 4.85 -0.58
CA ASN A 69 12.28 6.29 -0.81
C ASN A 69 11.86 6.79 -2.20
N THR A 70 11.43 5.89 -3.08
CA THR A 70 10.98 6.26 -4.44
C THR A 70 9.49 5.99 -4.66
N PHE A 71 8.82 5.35 -3.70
CA PHE A 71 7.42 5.00 -3.87
C PHE A 71 6.48 6.10 -3.38
N PHE A 72 6.86 6.81 -2.33
CA PHE A 72 6.07 7.92 -1.80
C PHE A 72 6.96 8.87 -0.99
N LYS A 73 6.48 10.09 -0.79
CA LYS A 73 7.17 11.09 0.02
C LYS A 73 6.66 11.04 1.46
N LYS A 74 7.60 11.03 2.40
CA LYS A 74 7.30 11.01 3.82
C LYS A 74 7.24 12.43 4.37
N LYS A 75 6.26 12.68 5.22
CA LYS A 75 6.17 13.93 5.98
C LYS A 75 7.03 13.80 7.22
N LYS A 76 7.91 14.77 7.44
CA LYS A 76 8.83 14.79 8.59
C LYS A 76 8.52 15.96 9.50
N ASP A 77 8.75 15.77 10.80
CA ASP A 77 8.68 16.85 11.79
C ASP A 77 10.00 17.64 11.83
N ALA A 78 10.09 18.61 12.75
CA ALA A 78 11.27 19.47 12.90
C ALA A 78 12.54 18.70 13.29
N ASP A 79 12.39 17.55 13.94
CA ASP A 79 13.50 16.70 14.38
C ASP A 79 13.90 15.66 13.31
N GLY A 80 13.23 15.65 12.15
CA GLY A 80 13.50 14.73 11.07
C GLY A 80 12.79 13.38 11.19
N ASN A 81 11.92 13.22 12.18
CA ASN A 81 11.16 11.97 12.34
C ASN A 81 10.02 11.89 11.33
N CYS A 82 9.80 10.70 10.78
CA CYS A 82 8.69 10.46 9.88
C CYS A 82 7.38 10.44 10.67
N VAL A 83 6.44 11.32 10.29
CA VAL A 83 5.15 11.46 10.97
C VAL A 83 3.96 11.18 10.05
N GLY A 84 4.20 10.75 8.83
CA GLY A 84 3.14 10.38 7.90
C GLY A 84 3.54 10.55 6.44
N PHE A 85 2.52 10.71 5.59
CA PHE A 85 2.68 10.88 4.14
C PHE A 85 2.46 12.34 3.77
N GLU A 86 3.23 12.86 2.81
CA GLU A 86 2.99 14.21 2.29
C GLU A 86 1.71 14.27 1.45
N ASP A 87 1.42 13.19 0.68
CA ASP A 87 0.23 13.13 -0.17
C ASP A 87 -1.00 12.81 0.68
N PRO A 88 -1.99 13.72 0.76
CA PRO A 88 -3.18 13.49 1.57
C PRO A 88 -4.04 12.32 1.07
N ALA A 89 -4.01 12.00 -0.23
CA ALA A 89 -4.75 10.86 -0.75
C ALA A 89 -4.17 9.53 -0.26
N ILE A 90 -2.85 9.43 -0.20
CA ILE A 90 -2.18 8.24 0.36
C ILE A 90 -2.40 8.18 1.87
N ALA A 91 -2.30 9.32 2.57
CA ALA A 91 -2.54 9.38 4.00
C ALA A 91 -3.96 8.87 4.36
N GLU A 92 -4.95 9.20 3.53
CA GLU A 92 -6.33 8.75 3.74
C GLU A 92 -6.47 7.22 3.65
N VAL A 93 -5.73 6.57 2.74
CA VAL A 93 -5.73 5.11 2.61
C VAL A 93 -5.31 4.44 3.92
N TYR A 94 -4.35 5.01 4.61
CA TYR A 94 -3.77 4.44 5.83
C TYR A 94 -4.31 5.04 7.13
N LYS A 95 -5.31 5.88 7.02
CA LYS A 95 -5.96 6.46 8.19
C LYS A 95 -6.71 5.36 8.95
N ARG A 96 -6.39 5.23 10.22
CA ARG A 96 -7.07 4.26 11.07
C ARG A 96 -8.44 4.78 11.50
N LYS A 97 -9.40 3.90 11.43
CA LYS A 97 -10.77 4.19 11.87
C LYS A 97 -10.92 3.94 13.37
#